data_079ca1c7dbc8c947bdc50b8836f99e6b
#
_entry.id   079ca1c7dbc8c947bdc50b8836f99e6b
#
_cell.length_a   1.000
_cell.length_b   1.000
_cell.length_c   1.000
_cell.angle_alpha   90.00
_cell.angle_beta   90.00
_cell.angle_gamma   90.00
#
_symmetry.space_group_name_H-M   'P 1'
#
loop_
_entity.id
_entity.type
_entity.pdbx_description
1 polymer ?
#
loop_
_entity_poly.entity_id
_entity_poly.type
_entity_poly.pdbx_seq_one_letter_code
_entity_poly.pdbx_strand_id
1 'polypeptide(L)'
;MADVAREAGVSGQTVSRVANGHSNVDADTRARVTAAMQSLGYRPNSAARALRSGRFRSIGVIMFTLSTVGNMRTLEGIATAAAAAGYSITLMSVAHKTPDEVATAFNRLSEQAVDGVIIVIEAHLIDETTFELPSGLPVVVVDSTARDRFPVVDTDQGEGARLATGHLLDLGHPTVHHISGPPESYSAERRRDAWAATLRERGADVPPVLVGDWTTESGYELGLELARDASVTAIFAGNDQMALGLLRALHEVGRAVPDDVSVVGFDDMEESSSFWPPLTTVRQFFGTVGRRSVEALLEQVEGGDADHDLLVGTELVVRSSTAAPR
;
A
#
# COMPACT_ATOMS: atom_id res chain seq x y z
N MET A 1 -36.99 4.41 16.36
CA MET A 1 -36.84 5.80 16.84
C MET A 1 -37.99 6.25 17.71
N ALA A 2 -39.25 6.04 17.31
CA ALA A 2 -40.44 6.39 18.13
C ALA A 2 -40.45 5.68 19.50
N ASP A 3 -40.09 4.40 19.54
CA ASP A 3 -40.06 3.62 20.76
C ASP A 3 -38.94 4.09 21.72
N VAL A 4 -37.75 4.45 21.17
CA VAL A 4 -36.66 5.07 21.96
C VAL A 4 -37.11 6.41 22.54
N ALA A 5 -37.82 7.22 21.77
CA ALA A 5 -38.35 8.52 22.24
C ALA A 5 -39.30 8.34 23.40
N ARG A 6 -40.21 7.34 23.31
CA ARG A 6 -41.18 6.99 24.35
C ARG A 6 -40.48 6.49 25.62
N GLU A 7 -39.54 5.56 25.47
CA GLU A 7 -38.78 4.99 26.60
C GLU A 7 -37.92 6.03 27.33
N ALA A 8 -37.26 6.92 26.57
CA ALA A 8 -36.42 7.97 27.14
C ALA A 8 -37.19 9.20 27.61
N GLY A 9 -38.52 9.30 27.36
CA GLY A 9 -39.34 10.44 27.71
C GLY A 9 -38.95 11.73 26.98
N VAL A 10 -38.59 11.64 25.70
CA VAL A 10 -38.15 12.78 24.89
C VAL A 10 -38.79 12.78 23.49
N SER A 11 -38.60 13.85 22.74
CA SER A 11 -39.07 13.92 21.35
C SER A 11 -38.18 13.05 20.43
N GLY A 12 -38.74 12.57 19.30
CA GLY A 12 -37.97 11.87 18.27
C GLY A 12 -36.83 12.73 17.70
N GLN A 13 -37.01 14.06 17.71
CA GLN A 13 -35.95 15.00 17.33
C GLN A 13 -34.78 14.99 18.32
N THR A 14 -35.04 14.87 19.61
CA THR A 14 -34.00 14.74 20.66
C THR A 14 -33.27 13.41 20.49
N VAL A 15 -33.97 12.30 20.26
CA VAL A 15 -33.36 11.00 19.92
C VAL A 15 -32.44 11.12 18.70
N SER A 16 -32.91 11.78 17.65
CA SER A 16 -32.13 12.02 16.44
C SER A 16 -30.86 12.84 16.72
N ARG A 17 -30.95 13.89 17.57
CA ARG A 17 -29.78 14.69 17.96
C ARG A 17 -28.74 13.87 18.74
N VAL A 18 -29.19 13.07 19.69
CA VAL A 18 -28.29 12.16 20.46
C VAL A 18 -27.66 11.12 19.54
N ALA A 19 -28.46 10.47 18.68
CA ALA A 19 -28.00 9.47 17.74
C ALA A 19 -26.96 10.00 16.73
N ASN A 20 -27.00 11.30 16.43
CA ASN A 20 -26.06 11.98 15.53
C ASN A 20 -24.94 12.75 16.27
N GLY A 21 -24.79 12.56 17.58
CA GLY A 21 -23.67 13.14 18.33
C GLY A 21 -23.74 14.66 18.54
N HIS A 22 -24.90 15.32 18.29
CA HIS A 22 -25.01 16.77 18.47
C HIS A 22 -24.69 17.20 19.90
N SER A 23 -23.84 18.21 20.07
CA SER A 23 -23.40 18.72 21.38
C SER A 23 -24.47 19.46 22.19
N ASN A 24 -25.55 19.93 21.53
CA ASN A 24 -26.60 20.73 22.12
C ASN A 24 -27.70 19.92 22.86
N VAL A 25 -27.36 18.75 23.39
CA VAL A 25 -28.22 17.92 24.24
C VAL A 25 -27.52 17.77 25.58
N ASP A 26 -28.22 18.08 26.67
CA ASP A 26 -27.66 17.94 28.02
C ASP A 26 -27.26 16.50 28.37
N ALA A 27 -26.35 16.34 29.31
CA ALA A 27 -25.74 15.07 29.66
C ALA A 27 -26.77 14.03 30.16
N ASP A 28 -27.74 14.44 30.96
CA ASP A 28 -28.75 13.55 31.54
C ASP A 28 -29.71 13.04 30.47
N THR A 29 -30.15 13.91 29.58
CA THR A 29 -31.00 13.53 28.44
C THR A 29 -30.24 12.61 27.48
N ARG A 30 -28.93 12.87 27.23
CA ARG A 30 -28.09 11.99 26.43
C ARG A 30 -27.97 10.59 27.05
N ALA A 31 -27.74 10.52 28.37
CA ALA A 31 -27.63 9.26 29.08
C ALA A 31 -28.93 8.44 29.00
N ARG A 32 -30.11 9.06 29.24
CA ARG A 32 -31.41 8.40 29.14
C ARG A 32 -31.69 7.87 27.73
N VAL A 33 -31.41 8.68 26.70
CA VAL A 33 -31.63 8.27 25.31
C VAL A 33 -30.68 7.12 24.94
N THR A 34 -29.42 7.18 25.37
CA THR A 34 -28.43 6.11 25.11
C THR A 34 -28.85 4.81 25.79
N ALA A 35 -29.32 4.85 27.05
CA ALA A 35 -29.84 3.70 27.77
C ALA A 35 -31.07 3.09 27.08
N ALA A 36 -32.00 3.92 26.64
CA ALA A 36 -33.18 3.48 25.89
C ALA A 36 -32.83 2.87 24.54
N MET A 37 -31.80 3.39 23.83
CA MET A 37 -31.30 2.77 22.59
C MET A 37 -30.72 1.39 22.86
N GLN A 38 -29.93 1.24 23.93
CA GLN A 38 -29.35 -0.05 24.31
C GLN A 38 -30.42 -1.06 24.71
N SER A 39 -31.38 -0.68 25.56
CA SER A 39 -32.45 -1.58 26.03
C SER A 39 -33.34 -2.08 24.91
N LEU A 40 -33.61 -1.23 23.90
CA LEU A 40 -34.45 -1.58 22.75
C LEU A 40 -33.66 -2.16 21.57
N GLY A 41 -32.34 -2.36 21.70
CA GLY A 41 -31.50 -2.81 20.59
C GLY A 41 -31.51 -1.88 19.39
N TYR A 42 -31.86 -0.59 19.60
CA TYR A 42 -31.96 0.39 18.52
C TYR A 42 -30.59 0.77 18.02
N ARG A 43 -30.38 0.55 16.72
CA ARG A 43 -29.18 1.04 16.01
C ARG A 43 -29.60 2.17 15.07
N PRO A 44 -28.91 3.34 15.13
CA PRO A 44 -29.14 4.41 14.16
C PRO A 44 -28.99 3.88 12.73
N ASN A 45 -29.96 4.13 11.88
CA ASN A 45 -29.94 3.69 10.48
C ASN A 45 -28.97 4.58 9.68
N SER A 46 -27.86 3.98 9.22
CA SER A 46 -26.83 4.66 8.41
C SER A 46 -27.39 5.14 7.08
N ALA A 47 -28.28 4.39 6.44
CA ALA A 47 -28.91 4.78 5.18
C ALA A 47 -29.80 6.02 5.34
N ALA A 48 -30.57 6.11 6.44
CA ALA A 48 -31.38 7.31 6.74
C ALA A 48 -30.50 8.54 7.07
N ARG A 49 -29.29 8.31 7.57
CA ARG A 49 -28.31 9.37 7.83
C ARG A 49 -27.71 9.84 6.52
N ALA A 50 -27.31 8.92 5.64
CA ALA A 50 -26.77 9.19 4.33
C ALA A 50 -27.76 9.98 3.44
N LEU A 51 -29.03 9.60 3.41
CA LEU A 51 -30.09 10.33 2.70
C LEU A 51 -30.20 11.81 3.13
N ARG A 52 -29.90 12.10 4.40
CA ARG A 52 -29.98 13.47 4.92
C ARG A 52 -28.69 14.26 4.71
N SER A 53 -27.53 13.62 4.83
CA SER A 53 -26.23 14.26 4.71
C SER A 53 -25.67 14.25 3.28
N GLY A 54 -26.25 13.45 2.40
CA GLY A 54 -25.72 13.17 1.07
C GLY A 54 -24.43 12.34 1.07
N ARG A 55 -24.05 11.78 2.25
CA ARG A 55 -22.79 11.02 2.41
C ARG A 55 -23.00 9.76 3.22
N PHE A 56 -22.42 8.67 2.76
CA PHE A 56 -22.49 7.36 3.40
C PHE A 56 -21.42 7.18 4.50
N ARG A 57 -20.36 7.97 4.44
CA ARG A 57 -19.17 7.84 5.28
C ARG A 57 -18.53 6.45 5.20
N SER A 58 -18.47 5.94 4.00
CA SER A 58 -17.81 4.68 3.65
C SER A 58 -16.93 4.90 2.43
N ILE A 59 -15.71 4.38 2.46
CA ILE A 59 -14.75 4.35 1.36
C ILE A 59 -14.65 2.92 0.86
N GLY A 60 -14.78 2.71 -0.45
CA GLY A 60 -14.45 1.45 -1.10
C GLY A 60 -12.94 1.31 -1.27
N VAL A 61 -12.40 0.11 -1.04
CA VAL A 61 -11.01 -0.21 -1.35
C VAL A 61 -10.98 -1.46 -2.21
N ILE A 62 -10.39 -1.37 -3.40
CA ILE A 62 -10.19 -2.51 -4.30
C ILE A 62 -8.71 -2.90 -4.26
N MET A 63 -8.42 -4.19 -4.01
CA MET A 63 -7.07 -4.73 -3.96
C MET A 63 -6.99 -6.11 -4.59
N PHE A 64 -5.83 -6.47 -5.17
CA PHE A 64 -5.64 -7.80 -5.78
C PHE A 64 -5.17 -8.85 -4.80
N THR A 65 -4.33 -8.48 -3.84
CA THR A 65 -3.77 -9.42 -2.87
C THR A 65 -3.47 -8.72 -1.55
N LEU A 66 -3.55 -9.49 -0.48
CA LEU A 66 -3.09 -9.11 0.85
C LEU A 66 -1.82 -9.88 1.26
N SER A 67 -1.24 -10.66 0.34
CA SER A 67 -0.06 -11.49 0.65
C SER A 67 1.25 -10.71 0.64
N THR A 68 1.31 -9.55 -0.03
CA THR A 68 2.48 -8.69 -0.02
C THR A 68 2.43 -7.73 1.18
N VAL A 69 3.60 -7.49 1.78
CA VAL A 69 3.73 -6.55 2.92
C VAL A 69 3.30 -5.14 2.51
N GLY A 70 3.67 -4.71 1.31
CA GLY A 70 3.33 -3.38 0.79
C GLY A 70 1.82 -3.14 0.77
N ASN A 71 1.05 -4.08 0.20
CA ASN A 71 -0.41 -3.98 0.12
C ASN A 71 -1.06 -3.96 1.50
N MET A 72 -0.62 -4.84 2.40
CA MET A 72 -1.16 -4.93 3.74
C MET A 72 -0.90 -3.66 4.55
N ARG A 73 0.31 -3.09 4.48
CA ARG A 73 0.68 -1.84 5.16
C ARG A 73 0.00 -0.61 4.56
N THR A 74 -0.19 -0.57 3.25
CA THR A 74 -0.96 0.49 2.58
C THR A 74 -2.41 0.45 3.02
N LEU A 75 -3.04 -0.74 3.08
CA LEU A 75 -4.41 -0.91 3.58
C LEU A 75 -4.54 -0.46 5.05
N GLU A 76 -3.57 -0.80 5.91
CA GLU A 76 -3.52 -0.35 7.29
C GLU A 76 -3.48 1.20 7.38
N GLY A 77 -2.66 1.84 6.53
CA GLY A 77 -2.60 3.30 6.42
C GLY A 77 -3.92 3.91 5.97
N ILE A 78 -4.57 3.34 4.94
CA ILE A 78 -5.89 3.75 4.47
C ILE A 78 -6.93 3.60 5.59
N ALA A 79 -6.99 2.45 6.25
CA ALA A 79 -7.96 2.18 7.31
C ALA A 79 -7.82 3.14 8.49
N THR A 80 -6.58 3.41 8.90
CA THR A 80 -6.27 4.35 10.00
C THR A 80 -6.68 5.77 9.64
N ALA A 81 -6.36 6.24 8.44
CA ALA A 81 -6.71 7.58 7.98
C ALA A 81 -8.22 7.75 7.79
N ALA A 82 -8.89 6.75 7.19
CA ALA A 82 -10.34 6.74 7.03
C ALA A 82 -11.06 6.81 8.39
N ALA A 83 -10.63 5.99 9.36
CA ALA A 83 -11.19 5.99 10.71
C ALA A 83 -11.01 7.35 11.40
N ALA A 84 -9.84 7.98 11.28
CA ALA A 84 -9.58 9.32 11.82
C ALA A 84 -10.49 10.39 11.20
N ALA A 85 -10.83 10.25 9.91
CA ALA A 85 -11.79 11.12 9.21
C ALA A 85 -13.28 10.75 9.47
N GLY A 86 -13.54 9.71 10.27
CA GLY A 86 -14.90 9.24 10.58
C GLY A 86 -15.56 8.44 9.45
N TYR A 87 -14.75 7.79 8.61
CA TYR A 87 -15.18 6.89 7.54
C TYR A 87 -14.91 5.43 7.92
N SER A 88 -15.77 4.54 7.46
CA SER A 88 -15.51 3.11 7.42
C SER A 88 -14.91 2.72 6.07
N ILE A 89 -14.24 1.57 5.99
CA ILE A 89 -13.81 1.00 4.73
C ILE A 89 -14.63 -0.23 4.37
N THR A 90 -14.86 -0.41 3.07
CA THR A 90 -15.42 -1.63 2.49
C THR A 90 -14.39 -2.19 1.51
N LEU A 91 -13.75 -3.30 1.90
CA LEU A 91 -12.71 -3.93 1.09
C LEU A 91 -13.32 -4.91 0.10
N MET A 92 -12.90 -4.81 -1.16
CA MET A 92 -13.12 -5.81 -2.20
C MET A 92 -11.78 -6.36 -2.70
N SER A 93 -11.60 -7.67 -2.53
CA SER A 93 -10.46 -8.38 -3.14
C SER A 93 -10.87 -8.91 -4.50
N VAL A 94 -10.01 -8.72 -5.49
CA VAL A 94 -10.17 -9.19 -6.87
C VAL A 94 -9.19 -10.34 -7.08
N ALA A 95 -9.68 -11.48 -7.59
CA ALA A 95 -8.87 -12.70 -7.69
C ALA A 95 -7.90 -12.66 -8.87
N HIS A 96 -8.32 -12.06 -9.98
CA HIS A 96 -7.52 -11.95 -11.19
C HIS A 96 -7.28 -10.46 -11.52
N LYS A 97 -6.08 -10.18 -12.01
CA LYS A 97 -5.68 -8.83 -12.41
C LYS A 97 -6.25 -8.52 -13.81
N THR A 98 -7.58 -8.42 -13.94
CA THR A 98 -8.25 -8.08 -15.20
C THR A 98 -9.09 -6.81 -15.06
N PRO A 99 -9.20 -5.98 -16.12
CA PRO A 99 -10.05 -4.79 -16.14
C PRO A 99 -11.50 -5.09 -15.76
N ASP A 100 -12.06 -6.20 -16.25
CA ASP A 100 -13.45 -6.60 -16.01
C ASP A 100 -13.74 -6.91 -14.55
N GLU A 101 -12.79 -7.55 -13.84
CA GLU A 101 -12.96 -7.82 -12.40
C GLU A 101 -12.89 -6.54 -11.57
N VAL A 102 -12.00 -5.60 -11.92
CA VAL A 102 -11.94 -4.29 -11.27
C VAL A 102 -13.22 -3.50 -11.51
N ALA A 103 -13.73 -3.46 -12.74
CA ALA A 103 -15.00 -2.81 -13.06
C ALA A 103 -16.19 -3.46 -12.32
N THR A 104 -16.19 -4.79 -12.20
CA THR A 104 -17.20 -5.52 -11.41
C THR A 104 -17.13 -5.17 -9.94
N ALA A 105 -15.93 -5.12 -9.34
CA ALA A 105 -15.74 -4.73 -7.95
C ALA A 105 -16.16 -3.27 -7.72
N PHE A 106 -15.83 -2.37 -8.65
CA PHE A 106 -16.24 -0.97 -8.59
C PHE A 106 -17.77 -0.82 -8.62
N ASN A 107 -18.46 -1.51 -9.53
CA ASN A 107 -19.91 -1.50 -9.62
C ASN A 107 -20.56 -1.99 -8.31
N ARG A 108 -20.06 -3.08 -7.73
CA ARG A 108 -20.55 -3.58 -6.45
C ARG A 108 -20.34 -2.59 -5.30
N LEU A 109 -19.20 -1.89 -5.27
CA LEU A 109 -18.97 -0.84 -4.27
C LEU A 109 -19.93 0.35 -4.46
N SER A 110 -20.19 0.72 -5.71
CA SER A 110 -21.18 1.77 -6.04
C SER A 110 -22.57 1.41 -5.54
N GLU A 111 -22.99 0.14 -5.68
CA GLU A 111 -24.26 -0.37 -5.15
C GLU A 111 -24.30 -0.41 -3.61
N GLN A 112 -23.13 -0.59 -2.97
CA GLN A 112 -22.99 -0.61 -1.50
C GLN A 112 -22.92 0.79 -0.87
N ALA A 113 -23.16 1.83 -1.67
CA ALA A 113 -23.27 3.19 -1.20
C ALA A 113 -21.98 3.68 -0.47
N VAL A 114 -20.88 3.68 -1.19
CA VAL A 114 -19.61 4.32 -0.79
C VAL A 114 -19.56 5.75 -1.34
N ASP A 115 -18.79 6.64 -0.69
CA ASP A 115 -18.61 8.03 -1.12
C ASP A 115 -17.49 8.19 -2.16
N GLY A 116 -16.61 7.19 -2.26
CA GLY A 116 -15.51 7.13 -3.23
C GLY A 116 -14.74 5.83 -3.10
N VAL A 117 -13.80 5.59 -4.02
CA VAL A 117 -13.04 4.33 -4.12
C VAL A 117 -11.55 4.60 -4.21
N ILE A 118 -10.77 3.87 -3.42
CA ILE A 118 -9.31 3.78 -3.55
C ILE A 118 -8.99 2.44 -4.21
N ILE A 119 -8.23 2.47 -5.30
CA ILE A 119 -7.83 1.28 -6.04
C ILE A 119 -6.32 1.10 -5.85
N VAL A 120 -5.93 0.02 -5.17
CA VAL A 120 -4.52 -0.35 -4.97
C VAL A 120 -4.18 -1.42 -5.98
N ILE A 121 -3.49 -1.00 -7.05
CA ILE A 121 -3.18 -1.87 -8.20
C ILE A 121 -1.68 -1.96 -8.36
N GLU A 122 -1.14 -3.16 -8.24
CA GLU A 122 0.27 -3.45 -8.52
C GLU A 122 0.57 -3.77 -10.00
N ALA A 123 -0.36 -3.52 -10.93
CA ALA A 123 -0.22 -4.00 -12.29
C ALA A 123 -0.53 -2.93 -13.34
N HIS A 124 0.08 -3.06 -14.52
CA HIS A 124 -0.24 -2.27 -15.73
C HIS A 124 -1.69 -2.47 -16.25
N LEU A 125 -2.63 -2.75 -15.37
CA LEU A 125 -4.02 -3.12 -15.71
C LEU A 125 -4.89 -1.95 -16.13
N ILE A 126 -4.47 -0.72 -15.82
CA ILE A 126 -5.13 0.48 -16.28
C ILE A 126 -4.38 0.98 -17.51
N ASP A 127 -4.39 0.18 -18.58
CA ASP A 127 -3.99 0.67 -19.89
C ASP A 127 -4.93 1.84 -20.25
N GLU A 128 -4.35 2.95 -20.66
CA GLU A 128 -5.00 4.25 -20.87
C GLU A 128 -6.20 4.20 -21.83
N THR A 129 -6.32 3.13 -22.63
CA THR A 129 -7.29 3.03 -23.72
C THR A 129 -8.52 2.18 -23.44
N THR A 130 -8.49 1.25 -22.48
CA THR A 130 -9.55 0.24 -22.33
C THR A 130 -10.26 0.21 -21.00
N PHE A 131 -9.74 0.87 -19.97
CA PHE A 131 -10.32 0.83 -18.63
C PHE A 131 -11.24 2.04 -18.38
N GLU A 132 -12.54 1.86 -18.55
CA GLU A 132 -13.54 2.85 -18.17
C GLU A 132 -14.16 2.48 -16.81
N LEU A 133 -13.92 3.32 -15.81
CA LEU A 133 -14.70 3.28 -14.58
C LEU A 133 -16.04 3.98 -14.81
N PRO A 134 -17.15 3.43 -14.29
CA PRO A 134 -18.44 4.12 -14.31
C PRO A 134 -18.32 5.52 -13.72
N SER A 135 -18.87 6.52 -14.39
CA SER A 135 -18.85 7.91 -13.94
C SER A 135 -19.67 8.09 -12.65
N GLY A 136 -19.22 8.96 -11.76
CA GLY A 136 -20.04 9.44 -10.66
C GLY A 136 -19.50 9.19 -9.25
N LEU A 137 -18.43 8.40 -9.09
CA LEU A 137 -17.72 8.26 -7.81
C LEU A 137 -16.31 8.81 -7.91
N PRO A 138 -15.82 9.58 -6.92
CA PRO A 138 -14.42 9.91 -6.77
C PRO A 138 -13.55 8.67 -6.71
N VAL A 139 -12.39 8.72 -7.38
CA VAL A 139 -11.43 7.61 -7.43
C VAL A 139 -10.03 8.14 -7.19
N VAL A 140 -9.27 7.42 -6.38
CA VAL A 140 -7.83 7.59 -6.23
C VAL A 140 -7.16 6.25 -6.52
N VAL A 141 -6.05 6.27 -7.23
CA VAL A 141 -5.30 5.06 -7.58
C VAL A 141 -3.95 5.08 -6.86
N VAL A 142 -3.51 3.93 -6.41
CA VAL A 142 -2.20 3.74 -5.77
C VAL A 142 -1.36 2.82 -6.64
N ASP A 143 -0.08 3.17 -6.82
CA ASP A 143 0.91 2.38 -7.57
C ASP A 143 0.51 2.15 -9.05
N SER A 144 0.33 3.26 -9.81
CA SER A 144 -0.20 3.22 -11.17
C SER A 144 0.40 4.29 -12.09
N THR A 145 0.27 4.06 -13.41
CA THR A 145 0.59 5.06 -14.46
C THR A 145 -0.57 5.99 -14.81
N ALA A 146 -1.76 5.79 -14.25
CA ALA A 146 -3.01 6.45 -14.67
C ALA A 146 -3.15 7.93 -14.26
N ARG A 147 -2.04 8.69 -14.17
CA ARG A 147 -1.98 10.08 -13.68
C ARG A 147 -2.79 11.07 -14.52
N ASP A 148 -2.97 10.80 -15.80
CA ASP A 148 -3.76 11.68 -16.69
C ASP A 148 -5.27 11.57 -16.46
N ARG A 149 -5.72 10.56 -15.73
CA ARG A 149 -7.16 10.25 -15.55
C ARG A 149 -7.62 10.31 -14.11
N PHE A 150 -6.75 9.96 -13.18
CA PHE A 150 -7.08 9.86 -11.75
C PHE A 150 -5.95 10.46 -10.92
N PRO A 151 -6.23 11.02 -9.75
CA PRO A 151 -5.19 11.26 -8.75
C PRO A 151 -4.49 9.94 -8.40
N VAL A 152 -3.16 9.95 -8.53
CA VAL A 152 -2.30 8.81 -8.21
C VAL A 152 -1.45 9.16 -7.01
N VAL A 153 -1.48 8.29 -6.01
CA VAL A 153 -0.56 8.33 -4.88
C VAL A 153 0.42 7.19 -5.02
N ASP A 154 1.70 7.50 -5.11
CA ASP A 154 2.73 6.52 -5.42
C ASP A 154 3.94 6.68 -4.50
N THR A 155 4.72 5.61 -4.34
CA THR A 155 6.05 5.67 -3.75
C THR A 155 7.08 5.96 -4.84
N ASP A 156 8.11 6.76 -4.55
CA ASP A 156 9.24 6.93 -5.47
C ASP A 156 10.11 5.66 -5.53
N GLN A 157 9.59 4.69 -6.28
CA GLN A 157 10.25 3.39 -6.51
C GLN A 157 11.61 3.56 -7.17
N GLY A 158 11.71 4.53 -8.08
CA GLY A 158 12.92 4.83 -8.81
C GLY A 158 14.01 5.40 -7.91
N GLU A 159 13.67 6.36 -7.05
CA GLU A 159 14.62 6.91 -6.08
C GLU A 159 15.11 5.84 -5.12
N GLY A 160 14.20 5.01 -4.59
CA GLY A 160 14.58 3.90 -3.71
C GLY A 160 15.57 2.93 -4.36
N ALA A 161 15.33 2.55 -5.61
CA ALA A 161 16.24 1.67 -6.34
C ALA A 161 17.60 2.34 -6.66
N ARG A 162 17.60 3.66 -6.94
CA ARG A 162 18.87 4.42 -7.07
C ARG A 162 19.65 4.44 -5.76
N LEU A 163 18.98 4.65 -4.62
CA LEU A 163 19.63 4.63 -3.30
C LEU A 163 20.24 3.26 -3.00
N ALA A 164 19.48 2.16 -3.23
CA ALA A 164 19.97 0.80 -3.01
C ALA A 164 21.18 0.46 -3.89
N THR A 165 21.08 0.71 -5.19
CA THR A 165 22.12 0.41 -6.18
C THR A 165 23.33 1.30 -5.98
N GLY A 166 23.11 2.60 -5.77
CA GLY A 166 24.18 3.58 -5.54
C GLY A 166 24.98 3.26 -4.27
N HIS A 167 24.32 2.87 -3.19
CA HIS A 167 24.96 2.46 -1.94
C HIS A 167 25.96 1.30 -2.16
N LEU A 168 25.57 0.27 -2.90
CA LEU A 168 26.44 -0.88 -3.19
C LEU A 168 27.62 -0.48 -4.08
N LEU A 169 27.39 0.36 -5.08
CA LEU A 169 28.48 0.88 -5.93
C LEU A 169 29.43 1.81 -5.16
N ASP A 170 28.91 2.62 -4.24
CA ASP A 170 29.72 3.51 -3.39
C ASP A 170 30.59 2.74 -2.38
N LEU A 171 30.18 1.51 -2.01
CA LEU A 171 30.99 0.57 -1.24
C LEU A 171 32.14 -0.04 -2.06
N GLY A 172 32.16 0.13 -3.38
CA GLY A 172 33.21 -0.35 -4.27
C GLY A 172 32.89 -1.66 -5.01
N HIS A 173 31.65 -2.13 -4.98
CA HIS A 173 31.26 -3.29 -5.78
C HIS A 173 31.32 -2.95 -7.28
N PRO A 174 31.87 -3.86 -8.14
CA PRO A 174 32.02 -3.57 -9.57
C PRO A 174 30.69 -3.51 -10.32
N THR A 175 29.69 -4.21 -9.84
CA THR A 175 28.31 -4.18 -10.32
C THR A 175 27.36 -4.68 -9.22
N VAL A 176 26.05 -4.60 -9.48
CA VAL A 176 24.99 -5.06 -8.59
C VAL A 176 24.05 -5.97 -9.36
N HIS A 177 23.91 -7.22 -8.92
CA HIS A 177 22.89 -8.13 -9.45
C HIS A 177 21.51 -7.77 -8.88
N HIS A 178 20.44 -8.06 -9.62
CA HIS A 178 19.08 -7.71 -9.20
C HIS A 178 18.13 -8.90 -9.30
N ILE A 179 17.42 -9.17 -8.20
CA ILE A 179 16.23 -10.02 -8.18
C ILE A 179 15.04 -9.10 -8.21
N SER A 180 14.40 -8.97 -9.37
CA SER A 180 13.21 -8.15 -9.59
C SER A 180 11.96 -8.87 -9.10
N GLY A 181 10.87 -8.12 -8.88
CA GLY A 181 9.52 -8.69 -8.79
C GLY A 181 8.96 -9.12 -10.15
N PRO A 182 7.69 -9.56 -10.18
CA PRO A 182 7.04 -10.05 -11.39
C PRO A 182 6.91 -8.96 -12.46
N PRO A 183 6.97 -9.32 -13.74
CA PRO A 183 7.07 -8.34 -14.84
C PRO A 183 5.79 -7.50 -15.04
N GLU A 184 4.65 -7.99 -14.56
CA GLU A 184 3.40 -7.25 -14.57
C GLU A 184 3.29 -6.21 -13.46
N SER A 185 4.23 -6.18 -12.50
CA SER A 185 4.22 -5.22 -11.40
C SER A 185 4.87 -3.91 -11.82
N TYR A 186 4.11 -2.82 -11.69
CA TYR A 186 4.58 -1.46 -11.94
C TYR A 186 5.75 -1.06 -11.04
N SER A 187 5.69 -1.39 -9.75
CA SER A 187 6.77 -1.10 -8.81
C SER A 187 8.04 -1.90 -9.14
N ALA A 188 7.90 -3.17 -9.59
CA ALA A 188 9.04 -3.98 -10.03
C ALA A 188 9.73 -3.38 -11.27
N GLU A 189 8.94 -2.94 -12.25
CA GLU A 189 9.47 -2.27 -13.45
C GLU A 189 10.25 -1.02 -13.09
N ARG A 190 9.69 -0.13 -12.26
CA ARG A 190 10.34 1.11 -11.84
C ARG A 190 11.64 0.87 -11.09
N ARG A 191 11.66 -0.13 -10.19
CA ARG A 191 12.88 -0.51 -9.44
C ARG A 191 13.93 -1.06 -10.37
N ARG A 192 13.57 -1.98 -11.28
CA ARG A 192 14.45 -2.58 -12.28
C ARG A 192 15.07 -1.53 -13.21
N ASP A 193 14.24 -0.63 -13.74
CA ASP A 193 14.69 0.36 -14.71
C ASP A 193 15.64 1.38 -14.04
N ALA A 194 15.35 1.81 -12.81
CA ALA A 194 16.22 2.70 -12.05
C ALA A 194 17.54 2.01 -11.64
N TRP A 195 17.51 0.72 -11.26
CA TRP A 195 18.70 -0.07 -11.03
C TRP A 195 19.60 -0.11 -12.27
N ALA A 196 19.02 -0.47 -13.43
CA ALA A 196 19.78 -0.56 -14.68
C ALA A 196 20.31 0.82 -15.14
N ALA A 197 19.54 1.89 -14.95
CA ALA A 197 19.97 3.25 -15.24
C ALA A 197 21.15 3.66 -14.34
N THR A 198 21.06 3.40 -13.04
CA THR A 198 22.12 3.74 -12.08
C THR A 198 23.43 3.03 -12.42
N LEU A 199 23.39 1.74 -12.79
CA LEU A 199 24.59 1.00 -13.23
C LEU A 199 25.23 1.66 -14.47
N ARG A 200 24.42 1.97 -15.48
CA ARG A 200 24.91 2.62 -16.72
C ARG A 200 25.51 3.99 -16.44
N GLU A 201 24.88 4.82 -15.63
CA GLU A 201 25.35 6.14 -15.22
C GLU A 201 26.69 6.10 -14.50
N ARG A 202 26.93 5.02 -13.74
CA ARG A 202 28.17 4.78 -13.00
C ARG A 202 29.21 4.01 -13.83
N GLY A 203 28.92 3.65 -15.10
CA GLY A 203 29.84 2.91 -15.96
C GLY A 203 30.05 1.46 -15.56
N ALA A 204 29.13 0.89 -14.77
CA ALA A 204 29.15 -0.51 -14.38
C ALA A 204 28.39 -1.38 -15.39
N ASP A 205 28.77 -2.65 -15.51
CA ASP A 205 28.03 -3.62 -16.32
C ASP A 205 26.62 -3.83 -15.75
N VAL A 206 25.65 -4.06 -16.63
CA VAL A 206 24.28 -4.38 -16.25
C VAL A 206 24.06 -5.89 -16.39
N PRO A 207 24.09 -6.67 -15.29
CA PRO A 207 23.86 -8.10 -15.34
C PRO A 207 22.44 -8.45 -15.80
N PRO A 208 22.20 -9.68 -16.28
CA PRO A 208 20.83 -10.17 -16.49
C PRO A 208 20.01 -10.09 -15.21
N VAL A 209 18.78 -9.56 -15.31
CA VAL A 209 17.87 -9.51 -14.18
C VAL A 209 17.26 -10.90 -13.94
N LEU A 210 17.19 -11.32 -12.68
CA LEU A 210 16.44 -12.49 -12.27
C LEU A 210 15.03 -12.07 -11.83
N VAL A 211 14.02 -12.80 -12.28
CA VAL A 211 12.62 -12.44 -12.06
C VAL A 211 12.01 -13.34 -10.98
N GLY A 212 11.69 -12.75 -9.84
CA GLY A 212 10.95 -13.36 -8.74
C GLY A 212 9.47 -12.99 -8.76
N ASP A 213 8.77 -13.35 -7.70
CA ASP A 213 7.33 -13.18 -7.54
C ASP A 213 6.92 -12.55 -6.20
N TRP A 214 7.84 -11.83 -5.57
CA TRP A 214 7.75 -11.21 -4.25
C TRP A 214 7.79 -12.19 -3.06
N THR A 215 7.83 -13.50 -3.29
CA THR A 215 7.84 -14.50 -2.21
C THR A 215 9.26 -14.80 -1.72
N THR A 216 9.36 -15.25 -0.47
CA THR A 216 10.61 -15.76 0.11
C THR A 216 11.13 -16.97 -0.65
N GLU A 217 10.25 -17.82 -1.18
CA GLU A 217 10.64 -19.01 -1.95
C GLU A 217 11.34 -18.63 -3.25
N SER A 218 10.78 -17.70 -4.04
CA SER A 218 11.46 -17.25 -5.26
C SER A 218 12.80 -16.59 -4.97
N GLY A 219 12.90 -15.83 -3.88
CA GLY A 219 14.17 -15.26 -3.43
C GLY A 219 15.20 -16.32 -3.06
N TYR A 220 14.77 -17.44 -2.48
CA TYR A 220 15.63 -18.57 -2.16
C TYR A 220 16.12 -19.30 -3.41
N GLU A 221 15.23 -19.66 -4.34
CA GLU A 221 15.58 -20.39 -5.58
C GLU A 221 16.55 -19.57 -6.44
N LEU A 222 16.24 -18.29 -6.68
CA LEU A 222 17.12 -17.37 -7.43
C LEU A 222 18.42 -17.06 -6.68
N GLY A 223 18.35 -17.03 -5.35
CA GLY A 223 19.54 -16.91 -4.49
C GLY A 223 20.51 -18.07 -4.64
N LEU A 224 20.03 -19.30 -4.78
CA LEU A 224 20.88 -20.48 -5.05
C LEU A 224 21.56 -20.39 -6.42
N GLU A 225 20.92 -19.77 -7.42
CA GLU A 225 21.52 -19.52 -8.73
C GLU A 225 22.68 -18.53 -8.62
N LEU A 226 22.45 -17.36 -8.01
CA LEU A 226 23.45 -16.31 -7.83
C LEU A 226 24.62 -16.76 -6.92
N ALA A 227 24.33 -17.57 -5.91
CA ALA A 227 25.33 -18.02 -4.94
C ALA A 227 26.39 -18.95 -5.55
N ARG A 228 26.12 -19.57 -6.71
CA ARG A 228 27.09 -20.45 -7.42
C ARG A 228 28.18 -19.67 -8.15
N ASP A 229 27.93 -18.39 -8.46
CA ASP A 229 28.88 -17.52 -9.12
C ASP A 229 29.69 -16.74 -8.07
N ALA A 230 30.99 -17.09 -7.94
CA ALA A 230 31.86 -16.43 -6.99
C ALA A 230 32.13 -14.95 -7.32
N SER A 231 31.90 -14.51 -8.56
CA SER A 231 32.05 -13.11 -8.97
C SER A 231 30.93 -12.21 -8.49
N VAL A 232 29.78 -12.77 -8.06
CA VAL A 232 28.65 -12.01 -7.50
C VAL A 232 29.00 -11.55 -6.10
N THR A 233 29.22 -10.27 -5.91
CA THR A 233 29.56 -9.67 -4.61
C THR A 233 28.50 -8.74 -4.04
N ALA A 234 27.51 -8.30 -4.86
CA ALA A 234 26.43 -7.41 -4.43
C ALA A 234 25.11 -7.78 -5.10
N ILE A 235 24.05 -7.85 -4.31
CA ILE A 235 22.69 -8.20 -4.78
C ILE A 235 21.69 -7.20 -4.19
N PHE A 236 20.87 -6.62 -5.09
CA PHE A 236 19.68 -5.88 -4.75
C PHE A 236 18.45 -6.79 -4.94
N ALA A 237 17.81 -7.20 -3.86
CA ALA A 237 16.56 -7.93 -3.86
C ALA A 237 15.40 -6.93 -3.93
N GLY A 238 14.44 -7.16 -4.83
CA GLY A 238 13.33 -6.25 -5.11
C GLY A 238 12.39 -6.02 -3.92
N ASN A 239 12.37 -6.93 -2.93
CA ASN A 239 11.72 -6.69 -1.62
C ASN A 239 12.43 -7.48 -0.50
N ASP A 240 12.07 -7.20 0.77
CA ASP A 240 12.67 -7.83 1.94
C ASP A 240 12.27 -9.31 2.08
N GLN A 241 11.11 -9.72 1.57
CA GLN A 241 10.70 -11.13 1.59
C GLN A 241 11.61 -11.97 0.69
N MET A 242 11.89 -11.52 -0.54
CA MET A 242 12.89 -12.18 -1.40
C MET A 242 14.29 -12.09 -0.81
N ALA A 243 14.67 -10.96 -0.18
CA ALA A 243 15.95 -10.83 0.51
C ALA A 243 16.11 -11.88 1.62
N LEU A 244 15.06 -12.19 2.37
CA LEU A 244 15.08 -13.25 3.39
C LEU A 244 15.38 -14.62 2.78
N GLY A 245 14.73 -14.96 1.67
CA GLY A 245 15.02 -16.19 0.92
C GLY A 245 16.45 -16.25 0.40
N LEU A 246 16.93 -15.13 -0.18
CA LEU A 246 18.30 -14.97 -0.65
C LEU A 246 19.34 -15.16 0.48
N LEU A 247 19.12 -14.55 1.65
CA LEU A 247 20.02 -14.72 2.81
C LEU A 247 20.11 -16.19 3.24
N ARG A 248 19.00 -16.90 3.25
CA ARG A 248 18.98 -18.34 3.50
C ARG A 248 19.78 -19.12 2.45
N ALA A 249 19.59 -18.83 1.16
CA ALA A 249 20.33 -19.50 0.09
C ALA A 249 21.84 -19.29 0.20
N LEU A 250 22.29 -18.06 0.45
CA LEU A 250 23.70 -17.74 0.64
C LEU A 250 24.29 -18.47 1.85
N HIS A 251 23.54 -18.53 2.96
CA HIS A 251 23.96 -19.25 4.16
C HIS A 251 24.12 -20.76 3.90
N GLU A 252 23.17 -21.41 3.22
CA GLU A 252 23.20 -22.86 2.95
C GLU A 252 24.38 -23.27 2.04
N VAL A 253 24.83 -22.37 1.13
CA VAL A 253 26.02 -22.62 0.29
C VAL A 253 27.33 -22.14 0.92
N GLY A 254 27.26 -21.58 2.14
CA GLY A 254 28.45 -21.14 2.89
C GLY A 254 29.03 -19.81 2.46
N ARG A 255 28.22 -18.95 1.78
CA ARG A 255 28.62 -17.57 1.44
C ARG A 255 28.19 -16.61 2.54
N ALA A 256 29.13 -15.95 3.17
CA ALA A 256 28.91 -15.04 4.28
C ALA A 256 28.33 -13.68 3.81
N VAL A 257 27.28 -13.20 4.47
CA VAL A 257 26.76 -11.84 4.29
C VAL A 257 27.16 -11.03 5.53
N PRO A 258 27.81 -9.87 5.38
CA PRO A 258 28.14 -9.18 4.12
C PRO A 258 29.52 -9.54 3.54
N ASP A 259 30.32 -10.41 4.18
CA ASP A 259 31.74 -10.60 3.92
C ASP A 259 32.06 -11.10 2.49
N ASP A 260 31.24 -11.98 1.92
CA ASP A 260 31.39 -12.49 0.56
C ASP A 260 30.36 -11.85 -0.41
N VAL A 261 29.17 -11.49 0.10
CA VAL A 261 28.09 -10.90 -0.69
C VAL A 261 27.34 -9.86 0.13
N SER A 262 27.27 -8.65 -0.37
CA SER A 262 26.40 -7.60 0.16
C SER A 262 24.98 -7.76 -0.35
N VAL A 263 23.99 -7.61 0.53
CA VAL A 263 22.56 -7.74 0.20
C VAL A 263 21.82 -6.49 0.64
N VAL A 264 21.06 -5.89 -0.28
CA VAL A 264 20.10 -4.79 0.00
C VAL A 264 18.70 -5.27 -0.36
N GLY A 265 17.74 -5.00 0.51
CA GLY A 265 16.32 -5.24 0.30
C GLY A 265 15.53 -3.98 -0.05
N PHE A 266 14.20 -4.11 0.01
CA PHE A 266 13.25 -3.01 -0.20
C PHE A 266 11.99 -3.29 0.61
N ASP A 267 11.38 -2.29 1.23
CA ASP A 267 10.16 -2.18 2.05
C ASP A 267 10.43 -1.75 3.49
N ASP A 268 11.56 -2.15 4.08
CA ASP A 268 11.91 -2.02 5.50
C ASP A 268 10.83 -2.66 6.40
N MET A 269 10.59 -3.95 6.18
CA MET A 269 9.72 -4.75 7.05
C MET A 269 10.22 -4.69 8.50
N GLU A 270 9.31 -4.81 9.46
CA GLU A 270 9.66 -4.80 10.89
C GLU A 270 10.71 -5.87 11.23
N GLU A 271 10.57 -7.05 10.61
CA GLU A 271 11.46 -8.19 10.79
C GLU A 271 12.86 -7.98 10.20
N SER A 272 13.04 -7.08 9.24
CA SER A 272 14.31 -6.86 8.52
C SER A 272 15.45 -6.42 9.45
N SER A 273 15.12 -5.76 10.56
CA SER A 273 16.06 -5.43 11.63
C SER A 273 16.52 -6.65 12.45
N SER A 274 15.78 -7.75 12.38
CA SER A 274 16.03 -9.01 13.09
C SER A 274 16.50 -10.14 12.18
N PHE A 275 16.71 -9.88 10.89
CA PHE A 275 17.34 -10.83 9.98
C PHE A 275 18.81 -11.07 10.40
N TRP A 276 19.40 -12.13 9.91
CA TRP A 276 20.79 -12.46 10.19
C TRP A 276 21.61 -12.55 8.90
N PRO A 277 22.44 -11.50 8.65
CA PRO A 277 22.58 -10.25 9.42
C PRO A 277 21.37 -9.31 9.28
N PRO A 278 21.21 -8.29 10.17
CA PRO A 278 20.21 -7.23 10.00
C PRO A 278 20.29 -6.60 8.61
N LEU A 279 19.16 -6.56 7.89
CA LEU A 279 19.11 -6.23 6.48
C LEU A 279 19.15 -4.71 6.24
N THR A 280 20.13 -4.27 5.43
CA THR A 280 20.11 -2.96 4.77
C THR A 280 18.98 -2.97 3.74
N THR A 281 18.11 -1.99 3.77
CA THR A 281 16.89 -1.98 2.93
C THR A 281 16.41 -0.57 2.67
N VAL A 282 15.58 -0.40 1.64
CA VAL A 282 14.91 0.86 1.34
C VAL A 282 13.56 0.89 2.06
N ARG A 283 13.36 1.91 2.90
CA ARG A 283 12.10 2.15 3.60
C ARG A 283 11.08 2.79 2.68
N GLN A 284 9.91 2.21 2.61
CA GLN A 284 8.70 2.81 2.07
C GLN A 284 7.80 3.34 3.19
N PHE A 285 7.17 4.48 2.95
CA PHE A 285 6.26 5.10 3.91
C PHE A 285 4.80 4.76 3.60
N PHE A 286 4.45 3.48 3.64
CA PHE A 286 3.11 2.95 3.32
C PHE A 286 1.97 3.65 4.06
N GLY A 287 2.16 3.97 5.36
CA GLY A 287 1.20 4.74 6.13
C GLY A 287 0.96 6.15 5.57
N THR A 288 1.99 6.79 4.99
CA THR A 288 1.86 8.09 4.32
C THR A 288 1.13 7.94 2.99
N VAL A 289 1.42 6.89 2.21
CA VAL A 289 0.69 6.57 0.98
C VAL A 289 -0.79 6.40 1.29
N GLY A 290 -1.13 5.54 2.25
CA GLY A 290 -2.53 5.31 2.65
C GLY A 290 -3.23 6.59 3.12
N ARG A 291 -2.58 7.40 3.95
CA ARG A 291 -3.13 8.68 4.44
C ARG A 291 -3.37 9.66 3.30
N ARG A 292 -2.39 9.88 2.41
CA ARG A 292 -2.54 10.78 1.26
C ARG A 292 -3.63 10.31 0.30
N SER A 293 -3.79 9.00 0.13
CA SER A 293 -4.87 8.44 -0.70
C SER A 293 -6.25 8.77 -0.14
N VAL A 294 -6.42 8.71 1.18
CA VAL A 294 -7.68 9.11 1.83
C VAL A 294 -7.89 10.63 1.74
N GLU A 295 -6.86 11.42 2.00
CA GLU A 295 -6.92 12.89 1.89
C GLU A 295 -7.34 13.31 0.48
N ALA A 296 -6.68 12.81 -0.57
CA ALA A 296 -7.01 13.10 -1.96
C ALA A 296 -8.42 12.65 -2.35
N LEU A 297 -8.86 11.47 -1.87
CA LEU A 297 -10.23 11.01 -2.12
C LEU A 297 -11.27 11.92 -1.46
N LEU A 298 -11.06 12.30 -0.20
CA LEU A 298 -12.00 13.15 0.54
C LEU A 298 -12.06 14.55 -0.04
N GLU A 299 -10.97 15.10 -0.55
CA GLU A 299 -10.96 16.37 -1.29
C GLU A 299 -11.88 16.31 -2.50
N GLN A 300 -11.82 15.24 -3.32
CA GLN A 300 -12.75 15.04 -4.44
C GLN A 300 -14.21 14.87 -3.96
N VAL A 301 -14.44 14.10 -2.89
CA VAL A 301 -15.77 13.93 -2.28
C VAL A 301 -16.35 15.28 -1.86
N GLU A 302 -15.50 16.25 -1.48
CA GLU A 302 -15.91 17.62 -1.10
C GLU A 302 -16.07 18.56 -2.29
N GLY A 303 -15.80 18.07 -3.50
CA GLY A 303 -15.92 18.84 -4.74
C GLY A 303 -14.67 19.66 -5.05
N GLY A 304 -13.53 19.36 -4.40
CA GLY A 304 -12.22 19.90 -4.71
C GLY A 304 -11.56 19.16 -5.90
N ASP A 305 -10.46 19.71 -6.35
CA ASP A 305 -9.61 19.14 -7.40
C ASP A 305 -8.31 18.62 -6.74
N ALA A 306 -8.25 17.31 -6.50
CA ALA A 306 -7.10 16.69 -5.86
C ALA A 306 -5.88 16.68 -6.80
N ASP A 307 -4.69 16.87 -6.24
CA ASP A 307 -3.43 16.76 -6.98
C ASP A 307 -3.31 15.36 -7.63
N HIS A 308 -2.96 15.35 -8.91
CA HIS A 308 -2.91 14.13 -9.73
C HIS A 308 -1.60 13.36 -9.61
N ASP A 309 -0.56 13.89 -8.98
CA ASP A 309 0.74 13.24 -8.84
C ASP A 309 1.32 13.42 -7.43
N LEU A 310 0.89 12.57 -6.51
CA LEU A 310 1.31 12.59 -5.12
C LEU A 310 2.41 11.55 -4.89
N LEU A 311 3.66 11.94 -5.11
CA LEU A 311 4.81 11.07 -4.92
C LEU A 311 5.29 11.09 -3.46
N VAL A 312 5.47 9.93 -2.85
CA VAL A 312 6.01 9.73 -1.51
C VAL A 312 7.46 9.25 -1.62
N GLY A 313 8.39 9.99 -1.07
CA GLY A 313 9.82 9.64 -1.09
C GLY A 313 10.13 8.34 -0.34
N THR A 314 11.38 7.88 -0.49
CA THR A 314 11.92 6.68 0.15
C THR A 314 13.18 7.02 0.94
N GLU A 315 13.66 6.12 1.79
CA GLU A 315 14.86 6.29 2.61
C GLU A 315 15.67 4.98 2.63
N LEU A 316 16.99 5.06 2.45
CA LEU A 316 17.86 3.91 2.66
C LEU A 316 18.18 3.74 4.14
N VAL A 317 17.88 2.58 4.69
CA VAL A 317 18.16 2.19 6.08
C VAL A 317 19.37 1.24 6.06
N VAL A 318 20.55 1.77 6.34
CA VAL A 318 21.79 0.98 6.37
C VAL A 318 21.87 0.18 7.65
N ARG A 319 22.10 -1.14 7.53
CA ARG A 319 22.32 -2.08 8.64
C ARG A 319 23.59 -2.90 8.41
N SER A 320 23.57 -4.20 8.69
CA SER A 320 24.77 -5.04 8.72
C SER A 320 24.91 -6.00 7.53
N SER A 321 24.02 -5.93 6.54
CA SER A 321 24.05 -6.85 5.38
C SER A 321 24.87 -6.34 4.19
N THR A 322 25.58 -5.22 4.36
CA THR A 322 26.41 -4.62 3.30
C THR A 322 27.79 -4.22 3.84
N ALA A 323 28.84 -4.44 3.04
CA ALA A 323 30.22 -4.03 3.31
C ALA A 323 30.96 -3.81 1.98
N ALA A 324 32.16 -3.26 2.02
CA ALA A 324 33.04 -3.21 0.85
C ALA A 324 33.43 -4.64 0.39
N PRO A 325 33.55 -4.90 -0.94
CA PRO A 325 33.98 -6.19 -1.43
C PRO A 325 35.45 -6.48 -0.98
N ARG A 326 35.72 -7.75 -0.71
CA ARG A 326 37.08 -8.22 -0.33
C ARG A 326 37.95 -8.48 -1.53
#